data_197642ac5f30c7d45fdf50eaa3336ab2
#
_entry.id   197642ac5f30c7d45fdf50eaa3336ab2
#
_cell.length_a   1.000
_cell.length_b   1.000
_cell.length_c   1.000
_cell.angle_alpha   90.00
_cell.angle_beta   90.00
_cell.angle_gamma   90.00
#
_symmetry.space_group_name_H-M   'P 1'
#
loop_
_entity.id
_entity.type
_entity.pdbx_description
1 polymer ?
#
loop_
_entity_poly.entity_id
_entity_poly.type
_entity_poly.pdbx_seq_one_letter_code
_entity_poly.pdbx_strand_id
1 'polypeptide(L)'
;MPTTPRRAELTNASRAGTSETRLLDEIIRVRAARGLPAMRADRRLALAARWHSAYMLRTNTFSHHAFTWRIRRARARGPVFSENIAMAVGTTTDARVVVRMWMESPPHRANLLRRGFRRIGLAASVGAFQGAAASLVTAEFAGR
;
A
#
# COMPACT_ATOMS: atom_id res chain seq x y z
N MET A 1 19.46 -26.23 -8.70
CA MET A 1 18.91 -25.56 -9.89
C MET A 1 17.94 -24.51 -9.43
N PRO A 2 18.17 -23.24 -9.70
CA PRO A 2 17.16 -22.23 -9.41
C PRO A 2 15.96 -22.43 -10.33
N THR A 3 14.79 -22.60 -9.75
CA THR A 3 13.53 -22.71 -10.49
C THR A 3 13.24 -21.35 -11.15
N THR A 4 13.20 -21.33 -12.46
CA THR A 4 12.78 -20.14 -13.21
C THR A 4 11.34 -19.79 -12.81
N PRO A 5 11.05 -18.58 -12.35
CA PRO A 5 9.70 -18.23 -11.98
C PRO A 5 8.76 -18.37 -13.18
N ARG A 6 7.56 -18.89 -12.95
CA ARG A 6 6.57 -19.08 -14.00
C ARG A 6 6.15 -17.71 -14.57
N ARG A 7 5.87 -17.68 -15.87
CA ARG A 7 5.44 -16.45 -16.58
C ARG A 7 4.31 -15.71 -15.87
N ALA A 8 3.40 -16.42 -15.19
CA ALA A 8 2.32 -15.84 -14.41
C ALA A 8 2.83 -15.08 -13.16
N GLU A 9 3.89 -15.57 -12.50
CA GLU A 9 4.50 -14.93 -11.33
C GLU A 9 5.23 -13.65 -11.72
N LEU A 10 5.93 -13.64 -12.86
CA LEU A 10 6.59 -12.48 -13.41
C LEU A 10 5.56 -11.39 -13.81
N THR A 11 4.43 -11.81 -14.38
CA THR A 11 3.36 -10.88 -14.77
C THR A 11 2.70 -10.23 -13.55
N ASN A 12 2.49 -11.00 -12.47
CA ASN A 12 1.94 -10.46 -11.23
C ASN A 12 2.89 -9.50 -10.51
N ALA A 13 4.17 -9.84 -10.44
CA ALA A 13 5.19 -8.96 -9.86
C ALA A 13 5.32 -7.63 -10.64
N SER A 14 5.29 -7.69 -11.97
CA SER A 14 5.34 -6.50 -12.83
C SER A 14 4.09 -5.63 -12.67
N ARG A 15 2.90 -6.24 -12.57
CA ARG A 15 1.63 -5.51 -12.33
C ARG A 15 1.59 -4.87 -10.95
N ALA A 16 2.06 -5.55 -9.91
CA ALA A 16 2.15 -5.01 -8.56
C ALA A 16 3.08 -3.80 -8.51
N GLY A 17 4.29 -3.88 -9.08
CA GLY A 17 5.22 -2.77 -9.17
C GLY A 17 4.64 -1.55 -9.90
N THR A 18 3.90 -1.77 -10.99
CA THR A 18 3.22 -0.70 -11.74
C THR A 18 2.11 -0.06 -10.89
N SER A 19 1.32 -0.86 -10.16
CA SER A 19 0.28 -0.36 -9.27
C SER A 19 0.86 0.47 -8.13
N GLU A 20 1.94 0.01 -7.50
CA GLU A 20 2.65 0.73 -6.43
C GLU A 20 3.17 2.10 -6.94
N THR A 21 3.76 2.14 -8.11
CA THR A 21 4.25 3.38 -8.74
C THR A 21 3.11 4.35 -8.99
N ARG A 22 2.00 3.90 -9.55
CA ARG A 22 0.82 4.74 -9.82
C ARG A 22 0.18 5.26 -8.55
N LEU A 23 0.11 4.45 -7.51
CA LEU A 23 -0.38 4.88 -6.19
C LEU A 23 0.50 5.98 -5.61
N LEU A 24 1.82 5.82 -5.66
CA LEU A 24 2.75 6.83 -5.18
C LEU A 24 2.62 8.14 -5.96
N ASP A 25 2.56 8.07 -7.28
CA ASP A 25 2.41 9.24 -8.14
C ASP A 25 1.11 10.01 -7.81
N GLU A 26 0.01 9.29 -7.60
CA GLU A 26 -1.27 9.90 -7.26
C GLU A 26 -1.24 10.56 -5.87
N ILE A 27 -0.60 9.92 -4.89
CA ILE A 27 -0.43 10.50 -3.55
C ILE A 27 0.45 11.76 -3.61
N ILE A 28 1.54 11.72 -4.37
CA ILE A 28 2.41 12.89 -4.59
C ILE A 28 1.61 14.04 -5.20
N ARG A 29 0.78 13.76 -6.21
CA ARG A 29 -0.07 14.75 -6.88
C ARG A 29 -1.06 15.40 -5.90
N VAL A 30 -1.75 14.59 -5.09
CA VAL A 30 -2.72 15.09 -4.10
C VAL A 30 -2.04 15.96 -3.05
N ARG A 31 -0.85 15.59 -2.60
CA ARG A 31 -0.06 16.37 -1.65
C ARG A 31 0.47 17.67 -2.27
N ALA A 32 1.00 17.61 -3.48
CA ALA A 32 1.51 18.79 -4.21
C ALA A 32 0.43 19.84 -4.43
N ALA A 33 -0.80 19.43 -4.75
CA ALA A 33 -1.95 20.33 -4.89
C ALA A 33 -2.27 21.13 -3.61
N ARG A 34 -1.75 20.69 -2.46
CA ARG A 34 -1.93 21.32 -1.15
C ARG A 34 -0.63 21.91 -0.58
N GLY A 35 0.40 22.04 -1.41
CA GLY A 35 1.69 22.57 -0.99
C GLY A 35 2.44 21.68 0.01
N LEU A 36 2.13 20.38 0.04
CA LEU A 36 2.78 19.44 0.94
C LEU A 36 4.00 18.79 0.25
N PRO A 37 5.07 18.51 1.02
CA PRO A 37 6.24 17.83 0.46
C PRO A 37 5.90 16.44 -0.07
N ALA A 38 6.58 16.02 -1.14
CA ALA A 38 6.45 14.68 -1.67
C ALA A 38 6.92 13.64 -0.66
N MET A 39 6.26 12.48 -0.64
CA MET A 39 6.72 11.29 0.08
C MET A 39 7.70 10.51 -0.78
N ARG A 40 8.67 9.89 -0.14
CA ARG A 40 9.65 9.00 -0.78
C ARG A 40 9.28 7.54 -0.51
N ALA A 41 9.46 6.70 -1.53
CA ALA A 41 9.35 5.26 -1.36
C ALA A 41 10.40 4.74 -0.36
N ASP A 42 9.97 3.86 0.53
CA ASP A 42 10.82 3.21 1.53
C ASP A 42 10.68 1.69 1.43
N ARG A 43 11.79 0.99 1.22
CA ARG A 43 11.80 -0.46 1.00
C ARG A 43 11.30 -1.26 2.20
N ARG A 44 11.58 -0.81 3.41
CA ARG A 44 11.17 -1.49 4.65
C ARG A 44 9.68 -1.34 4.89
N LEU A 45 9.15 -0.14 4.65
CA LEU A 45 7.71 0.10 4.68
C LEU A 45 6.99 -0.69 3.58
N ALA A 46 7.56 -0.75 2.38
CA ALA A 46 7.00 -1.55 1.28
C ALA A 46 6.96 -3.05 1.63
N LEU A 47 7.97 -3.57 2.32
CA LEU A 47 7.99 -4.95 2.79
C LEU A 47 6.85 -5.23 3.78
N ALA A 48 6.66 -4.34 4.76
CA ALA A 48 5.55 -4.44 5.71
C ALA A 48 4.20 -4.38 4.99
N ALA A 49 4.05 -3.49 4.01
CA ALA A 49 2.84 -3.37 3.20
C ALA A 49 2.55 -4.63 2.39
N ARG A 50 3.56 -5.23 1.76
CA ARG A 50 3.41 -6.49 1.00
C ARG A 50 2.94 -7.64 1.89
N TRP A 51 3.54 -7.80 3.05
CA TRP A 51 3.11 -8.82 4.00
C TRP A 51 1.64 -8.64 4.37
N HIS A 52 1.21 -7.41 4.58
CA HIS A 52 -0.17 -7.15 5.01
C HIS A 52 -1.20 -7.36 3.90
N SER A 53 -0.95 -6.84 2.70
CA SER A 53 -1.84 -7.06 1.56
C SER A 53 -1.98 -8.56 1.24
N ALA A 54 -0.87 -9.29 1.25
CA ALA A 54 -0.89 -10.74 1.04
C ALA A 54 -1.63 -11.47 2.17
N TYR A 55 -1.45 -11.06 3.42
CA TYR A 55 -2.15 -11.61 4.57
C TYR A 55 -3.66 -11.41 4.47
N MET A 56 -4.11 -10.19 4.18
CA MET A 56 -5.54 -9.90 4.02
C MET A 56 -6.17 -10.76 2.92
N LEU A 57 -5.50 -10.86 1.79
CA LEU A 57 -6.00 -11.67 0.67
C LEU A 57 -6.06 -13.16 1.03
N ARG A 58 -4.99 -13.69 1.62
CA ARG A 58 -4.91 -15.12 1.99
C ARG A 58 -5.90 -15.52 3.08
N THR A 59 -6.10 -14.66 4.08
CA THR A 59 -6.99 -14.95 5.21
C THR A 59 -8.41 -14.46 5.00
N ASN A 60 -8.67 -13.80 3.89
CA ASN A 60 -9.99 -13.25 3.56
C ASN A 60 -10.50 -12.26 4.62
N THR A 61 -9.59 -11.48 5.21
CA THR A 61 -9.88 -10.50 6.26
C THR A 61 -9.47 -9.09 5.82
N PHE A 62 -10.18 -8.08 6.31
CA PHE A 62 -9.89 -6.67 6.07
C PHE A 62 -9.73 -5.95 7.40
N SER A 63 -8.48 -5.76 7.84
CA SER A 63 -8.15 -5.20 9.15
C SER A 63 -6.71 -4.70 9.19
N HIS A 64 -6.36 -3.95 10.25
CA HIS A 64 -5.00 -3.51 10.54
C HIS A 64 -4.20 -4.54 11.37
N HIS A 65 -4.44 -5.83 11.16
CA HIS A 65 -3.85 -6.90 11.96
C HIS A 65 -2.32 -6.81 12.05
N ALA A 66 -1.80 -6.91 13.27
CA ALA A 66 -0.37 -6.97 13.58
C ALA A 66 0.46 -5.79 13.04
N PHE A 67 -0.12 -4.59 12.93
CA PHE A 67 0.54 -3.40 12.39
C PHE A 67 1.91 -3.14 13.03
N THR A 68 1.97 -3.00 14.34
CA THR A 68 3.22 -2.71 15.07
C THR A 68 4.26 -3.82 14.89
N TRP A 69 3.81 -5.08 14.92
CA TRP A 69 4.70 -6.22 14.70
C TRP A 69 5.30 -6.18 13.28
N ARG A 70 4.50 -5.89 12.25
CA ARG A 70 4.97 -5.81 10.86
C ARG A 70 6.01 -4.71 10.67
N ILE A 71 5.75 -3.54 11.23
CA ILE A 71 6.69 -2.40 11.18
C ILE A 71 8.03 -2.77 11.82
N ARG A 72 8.00 -3.37 13.00
CA ARG A 72 9.21 -3.82 13.72
C ARG A 72 9.94 -4.93 12.97
N ARG A 73 9.20 -5.92 12.47
CA ARG A 73 9.76 -7.06 11.74
C ARG A 73 10.43 -6.63 10.43
N ALA A 74 9.87 -5.64 9.74
CA ALA A 74 10.47 -5.03 8.56
C ALA A 74 11.64 -4.10 8.89
N ARG A 75 11.88 -3.81 10.17
CA ARG A 75 12.90 -2.87 10.64
C ARG A 75 12.72 -1.47 10.06
N ALA A 76 11.49 -1.05 9.83
CA ALA A 76 11.18 0.30 9.41
C ALA A 76 11.60 1.30 10.49
N ARG A 77 12.13 2.43 10.05
CA ARG A 77 12.65 3.47 10.95
C ARG A 77 11.73 4.68 10.98
N GLY A 78 11.69 5.34 12.10
CA GLY A 78 10.97 6.59 12.28
C GLY A 78 10.34 6.68 13.67
N PRO A 79 10.00 7.91 14.11
CA PRO A 79 9.35 8.09 15.41
C PRO A 79 7.86 7.80 15.37
N VAL A 80 7.20 7.94 14.21
CA VAL A 80 5.74 7.79 14.06
C VAL A 80 5.42 7.04 12.78
N PHE A 81 4.49 6.11 12.90
CA PHE A 81 3.98 5.29 11.79
C PHE A 81 2.46 5.32 11.73
N SER A 82 1.90 5.12 10.55
CA SER A 82 0.47 4.90 10.36
C SER A 82 0.22 4.04 9.14
N GLU A 83 -1.02 3.59 8.97
CA GLU A 83 -1.42 2.69 7.90
C GLU A 83 -2.76 3.10 7.30
N ASN A 84 -2.86 3.08 5.98
CA ASN A 84 -4.12 3.05 5.26
C ASN A 84 -4.27 1.71 4.55
N ILE A 85 -5.46 1.15 4.58
CA ILE A 85 -5.80 -0.03 3.79
C ILE A 85 -7.01 0.28 2.90
N ALA A 86 -7.09 -0.42 1.77
CA ALA A 86 -8.24 -0.34 0.88
C ALA A 86 -8.52 -1.68 0.22
N MET A 87 -9.78 -1.92 -0.08
CA MET A 87 -10.22 -3.01 -0.93
C MET A 87 -10.95 -2.40 -2.13
N ALA A 88 -10.44 -2.69 -3.32
CA ALA A 88 -11.02 -2.24 -4.57
C ALA A 88 -11.50 -3.46 -5.38
N VAL A 89 -12.64 -3.33 -6.05
CA VAL A 89 -13.22 -4.39 -6.89
C VAL A 89 -12.37 -4.59 -8.14
N GLY A 90 -12.19 -5.84 -8.54
CA GLY A 90 -11.48 -6.22 -9.75
C GLY A 90 -10.01 -6.54 -9.54
N THR A 91 -9.35 -7.01 -10.60
CA THR A 91 -7.94 -7.45 -10.57
C THR A 91 -6.96 -6.37 -11.02
N THR A 92 -7.44 -5.20 -11.40
CA THR A 92 -6.63 -4.03 -11.75
C THR A 92 -6.79 -2.98 -10.66
N THR A 93 -5.69 -2.64 -10.01
CA THR A 93 -5.69 -1.58 -8.99
C THR A 93 -5.71 -0.21 -9.66
N ASP A 94 -6.83 0.50 -9.53
CA ASP A 94 -6.94 1.89 -9.98
C ASP A 94 -6.48 2.84 -8.87
N ALA A 95 -5.32 3.45 -9.06
CA ALA A 95 -4.72 4.34 -8.07
C ALA A 95 -5.60 5.56 -7.74
N ARG A 96 -6.28 6.12 -8.74
CA ARG A 96 -7.17 7.27 -8.53
C ARG A 96 -8.36 6.91 -7.67
N VAL A 97 -8.94 5.74 -7.90
CA VAL A 97 -10.07 5.23 -7.09
C VAL A 97 -9.65 5.01 -5.65
N VAL A 98 -8.53 4.33 -5.43
CA VAL A 98 -8.02 4.03 -4.09
C VAL A 98 -7.70 5.32 -3.33
N VAL A 99 -6.97 6.25 -3.93
CA VAL A 99 -6.61 7.51 -3.28
C VAL A 99 -7.85 8.38 -3.02
N ARG A 100 -8.83 8.39 -3.92
CA ARG A 100 -10.11 9.05 -3.69
C ARG A 100 -10.85 8.47 -2.49
N MET A 101 -10.94 7.13 -2.39
CA MET A 101 -11.53 6.47 -1.23
C MET A 101 -10.87 6.92 0.08
N TRP A 102 -9.55 6.99 0.10
CA TRP A 102 -8.82 7.47 1.28
C TRP A 102 -9.06 8.96 1.55
N MET A 103 -9.13 9.79 0.52
CA MET A 103 -9.39 11.23 0.68
C MET A 103 -10.81 11.53 1.17
N GLU A 104 -11.78 10.67 0.92
CA GLU A 104 -13.16 10.79 1.38
C GLU A 104 -13.37 10.30 2.82
N SER A 105 -12.39 9.62 3.40
CA SER A 105 -12.43 9.08 4.76
C SER A 105 -11.52 9.90 5.68
N PRO A 106 -12.06 10.61 6.69
CA PRO A 106 -11.27 11.50 7.53
C PRO A 106 -9.99 10.90 8.12
N PRO A 107 -9.98 9.70 8.71
CA PRO A 107 -8.74 9.13 9.27
C PRO A 107 -7.72 8.77 8.19
N HIS A 108 -8.15 8.25 7.04
CA HIS A 108 -7.26 7.94 5.93
C HIS A 108 -6.72 9.20 5.26
N ARG A 109 -7.58 10.21 5.10
CA ARG A 109 -7.20 11.52 4.59
C ARG A 109 -6.13 12.18 5.46
N ALA A 110 -6.29 12.10 6.77
CA ALA A 110 -5.32 12.66 7.72
C ALA A 110 -3.91 12.06 7.52
N ASN A 111 -3.80 10.76 7.27
CA ASN A 111 -2.53 10.10 6.98
C ASN A 111 -1.91 10.59 5.66
N LEU A 112 -2.71 10.69 4.60
CA LEU A 112 -2.24 11.16 3.29
C LEU A 112 -1.72 12.60 3.34
N LEU A 113 -2.35 13.45 4.13
CA LEU A 113 -2.06 14.89 4.17
C LEU A 113 -1.15 15.31 5.32
N ARG A 114 -0.72 14.38 6.17
CA ARG A 114 0.18 14.71 7.27
C ARG A 114 1.53 15.18 6.75
N ARG A 115 1.88 16.43 7.05
CA ARG A 115 3.14 17.05 6.59
C ARG A 115 4.36 16.28 7.08
N GLY A 116 4.33 15.76 8.30
CA GLY A 116 5.43 15.01 8.91
C GLY A 116 5.67 13.63 8.32
N PHE A 117 4.72 13.06 7.59
CA PHE A 117 4.94 11.80 6.88
C PHE A 117 5.68 12.06 5.57
N ARG A 118 6.90 11.58 5.49
CA ARG A 118 7.82 11.82 4.39
C ARG A 118 8.26 10.56 3.66
N ARG A 119 7.96 9.39 4.21
CA ARG A 119 8.27 8.09 3.63
C ARG A 119 7.05 7.20 3.60
N ILE A 120 6.95 6.38 2.56
CA ILE A 120 5.79 5.52 2.32
C ILE A 120 6.21 4.19 1.71
N GLY A 121 5.56 3.12 2.14
CA GLY A 121 5.59 1.83 1.49
C GLY A 121 4.20 1.46 0.99
N LEU A 122 4.11 0.99 -0.23
CA LEU A 122 2.86 0.64 -0.88
C LEU A 122 2.89 -0.80 -1.38
N ALA A 123 1.77 -1.47 -1.29
CA ALA A 123 1.57 -2.79 -1.87
C ALA A 123 0.13 -3.00 -2.31
N ALA A 124 -0.03 -3.78 -3.37
CA ALA A 124 -1.33 -4.25 -3.83
C ALA A 124 -1.24 -5.75 -4.12
N SER A 125 -2.14 -6.52 -3.53
CA SER A 125 -2.31 -7.95 -3.82
C SER A 125 -3.68 -8.18 -4.46
N VAL A 126 -3.70 -8.88 -5.58
CA VAL A 126 -4.94 -9.11 -6.35
C VAL A 126 -5.31 -10.59 -6.36
N GLY A 127 -6.59 -10.88 -6.25
CA GLY A 127 -7.11 -12.23 -6.26
C GLY A 127 -8.56 -12.30 -5.81
N ALA A 128 -9.01 -13.50 -5.46
CA ALA A 128 -10.35 -13.69 -4.91
C ALA A 128 -10.36 -13.25 -3.43
N PHE A 129 -11.32 -12.40 -3.09
CA PHE A 129 -11.53 -11.90 -1.74
C PHE A 129 -13.05 -11.85 -1.48
N GLN A 130 -13.49 -12.58 -0.43
CA GLN A 130 -14.91 -12.68 -0.07
C GLN A 130 -15.82 -13.05 -1.26
N GLY A 131 -15.34 -13.98 -2.11
CA GLY A 131 -16.11 -14.51 -3.24
C GLY A 131 -16.05 -13.69 -4.53
N ALA A 132 -15.25 -12.62 -4.60
CA ALA A 132 -15.13 -11.78 -5.79
C ALA A 132 -13.68 -11.38 -6.05
N ALA A 133 -13.36 -11.04 -7.29
CA ALA A 133 -12.05 -10.49 -7.63
C ALA A 133 -11.86 -9.13 -6.99
N ALA A 134 -10.72 -8.95 -6.30
CA ALA A 134 -10.41 -7.70 -5.61
C ALA A 134 -8.91 -7.42 -5.58
N SER A 135 -8.58 -6.16 -5.32
CA SER A 135 -7.24 -5.67 -4.99
C SER A 135 -7.22 -5.24 -3.53
N LEU A 136 -6.31 -5.81 -2.74
CA LEU A 136 -6.07 -5.44 -1.36
C LEU A 136 -4.84 -4.54 -1.32
N VAL A 137 -5.03 -3.30 -0.91
CA VAL A 137 -3.99 -2.25 -0.95
C VAL A 137 -3.61 -1.85 0.46
N THR A 138 -2.31 -1.73 0.69
CA THR A 138 -1.75 -1.24 1.96
C THR A 138 -0.78 -0.10 1.68
N ALA A 139 -0.94 0.99 2.43
CA ALA A 139 0.03 2.07 2.52
C ALA A 139 0.55 2.18 3.96
N GLU A 140 1.85 2.03 4.13
CA GLU A 140 2.54 2.24 5.40
C GLU A 140 3.25 3.58 5.36
N PHE A 141 2.98 4.44 6.33
CA PHE A 141 3.53 5.79 6.43
C PHE A 141 4.54 5.88 7.56
N ALA A 142 5.59 6.68 7.37
CA ALA A 142 6.54 7.00 8.43
C ALA A 142 6.91 8.49 8.43
N GLY A 143 7.08 9.00 9.64
CA GLY A 143 7.71 10.27 9.88
C GLY A 143 9.21 10.23 9.59
N ARG A 144 9.88 11.35 9.78
CA ARG A 144 11.33 11.48 9.61
C ARG A 144 12.11 10.60 10.57
#